data_1572c0c23463ba52e843fe33a81de575
#
_entry.id   1572c0c23463ba52e843fe33a81de575
#
_cell.length_a   1.000
_cell.length_b   1.000
_cell.length_c   1.000
_cell.angle_alpha   90.00
_cell.angle_beta   90.00
_cell.angle_gamma   90.00
#
_symmetry.space_group_name_H-M   'P 1'
#
loop_
_entity.id
_entity.type
_entity.pdbx_description
1 polymer ?
#
loop_
_entity_poly.entity_id
_entity_poly.type
_entity_poly.pdbx_seq_one_letter_code
_entity_poly.pdbx_strand_id
1 'polypeptide(L)'
;GHMAQLMSEAIARVDGSENFGLYDNDGPDGIPNSGDDDGEVDIAGFIQPELGGECVNRAPSSANNIWSHRYYYSAWAGLPYTTNDPRTGGGGGLIRIDSYTIQSGVGGSDACTDTQLMGIGTIAHEMGHGLGLDDLYDTNPDDLDDSEGVGHWGLMGSGAYATPLSPASMEAFSRAELGWITVRPITLGGTYELGPSSVGDTAFLIRPTAQNPRGEYFLIENRQAALMDTALIRSKGPGLLIWHVDSTKYAQYFFSNTVNSASPSAPMHAVWLMQADGQDQLRSSTSGFRNRGDAGDPFPGATNNTAFGAVTNPSSYLYTGLPSGIEIDSIRQVTPGGAVAFRLQAGSEIRASDTTAMVRVNGIAYSVYRKLVTATETDTVSMDSVQAAAGGATRYEFRSWSDGGALTHTVVVLPSTPLTLIAQVATFNRVTLTTAGNGTVTATPSLTGGTAMVLSTDTIRVTARPLPQNVFEGWSGDAFSFDSTLTLAVTRPLTLTATFASLLLDSAVAQLLRGSGLTDAQQSLMDLQANDNGVFDLGDFVAWLDRSGTTVSAEVMARVLGRLRR
;
A
#
# COMPACT_ATOMS: atom_id res chain seq x y z
N GLY A 1 7.88 -17.55 30.56
CA GLY A 1 9.33 -17.34 30.66
C GLY A 1 9.66 -16.00 31.33
N HIS A 2 10.93 -15.73 31.57
CA HIS A 2 11.37 -14.51 32.28
C HIS A 2 10.97 -13.21 31.54
N MET A 3 10.89 -13.24 30.21
CA MET A 3 10.43 -12.08 29.44
C MET A 3 8.98 -11.70 29.77
N ALA A 4 8.06 -12.67 29.77
CA ALA A 4 6.67 -12.39 30.12
C ALA A 4 6.54 -11.83 31.56
N GLN A 5 7.33 -12.36 32.51
CA GLN A 5 7.34 -11.87 33.88
C GLN A 5 7.85 -10.44 33.98
N LEU A 6 8.99 -10.13 33.34
CA LEU A 6 9.56 -8.77 33.30
C LEU A 6 8.55 -7.75 32.82
N MET A 7 7.94 -8.02 31.65
CA MET A 7 6.98 -7.11 31.04
C MET A 7 5.70 -6.98 31.86
N SER A 8 5.13 -8.09 32.35
CA SER A 8 3.93 -8.04 33.18
C SER A 8 4.14 -7.29 34.50
N GLU A 9 5.31 -7.42 35.13
CA GLU A 9 5.65 -6.66 36.33
C GLU A 9 5.82 -5.17 36.06
N ALA A 10 6.38 -4.82 34.88
CA ALA A 10 6.51 -3.43 34.44
C ALA A 10 5.13 -2.81 34.17
N ILE A 11 4.29 -3.48 33.38
CA ILE A 11 2.94 -3.01 33.05
C ILE A 11 2.09 -2.88 34.33
N ALA A 12 2.07 -3.89 35.17
CA ALA A 12 1.27 -3.90 36.42
C ALA A 12 1.58 -2.73 37.39
N ARG A 13 2.78 -2.14 37.31
CA ARG A 13 3.15 -0.96 38.11
C ARG A 13 2.48 0.33 37.64
N VAL A 14 2.11 0.41 36.38
CA VAL A 14 1.52 1.60 35.77
C VAL A 14 0.03 1.43 35.44
N ASP A 15 -0.44 0.21 35.31
CA ASP A 15 -1.81 -0.19 34.95
C ASP A 15 -2.91 0.45 35.83
N GLY A 16 -2.58 0.79 37.10
CA GLY A 16 -3.51 1.49 37.98
C GLY A 16 -3.54 3.01 37.84
N SER A 17 -2.65 3.60 37.05
CA SER A 17 -2.50 5.05 36.89
C SER A 17 -2.58 5.53 35.43
N GLU A 18 -2.30 4.65 34.50
CA GLU A 18 -2.40 4.93 33.06
C GLU A 18 -3.71 4.38 32.50
N ASN A 19 -4.27 5.08 31.55
CA ASN A 19 -5.40 4.61 30.75
C ASN A 19 -4.89 4.12 29.39
N PHE A 20 -4.71 2.82 29.27
CA PHE A 20 -4.14 2.20 28.07
C PHE A 20 -5.06 2.30 26.85
N GLY A 21 -6.36 2.55 27.02
CA GLY A 21 -7.27 2.84 25.92
C GLY A 21 -6.91 4.11 25.13
N LEU A 22 -6.07 5.00 25.68
CA LEU A 22 -5.58 6.17 24.94
C LEU A 22 -4.55 5.81 23.85
N TYR A 23 -4.05 4.57 23.85
CA TYR A 23 -3.01 4.05 22.97
C TYR A 23 -3.54 2.91 22.06
N ASP A 24 -4.85 2.78 21.94
CA ASP A 24 -5.60 1.92 21.03
C ASP A 24 -6.31 2.85 20.04
N ASN A 25 -5.68 3.14 18.90
CA ASN A 25 -6.12 4.15 17.94
C ASN A 25 -5.78 3.75 16.50
N ASP A 26 -6.00 2.48 16.16
CA ASP A 26 -5.77 1.92 14.84
C ASP A 26 -6.98 2.05 13.90
N GLY A 27 -8.10 2.55 14.41
CA GLY A 27 -9.30 2.82 13.65
C GLY A 27 -9.22 4.06 12.75
N PRO A 28 -10.02 4.11 11.68
CA PRO A 28 -10.01 5.20 10.71
C PRO A 28 -10.57 6.54 11.23
N ASP A 29 -11.27 6.56 12.37
CA ASP A 29 -11.85 7.78 12.90
C ASP A 29 -10.86 8.63 13.73
N GLY A 30 -9.69 8.06 14.09
CA GLY A 30 -8.64 8.71 14.86
C GLY A 30 -9.04 9.04 16.31
N ILE A 31 -10.03 8.33 16.86
CA ILE A 31 -10.50 8.49 18.25
C ILE A 31 -10.11 7.24 19.04
N PRO A 32 -9.14 7.33 19.96
CA PRO A 32 -8.67 6.19 20.71
C PRO A 32 -9.79 5.43 21.45
N ASN A 33 -9.69 4.10 21.46
CA ASN A 33 -10.63 3.19 22.12
C ASN A 33 -12.08 3.40 21.64
N SER A 34 -12.27 3.61 20.36
CA SER A 34 -13.58 3.80 19.74
C SER A 34 -14.18 2.48 19.22
N GLY A 35 -15.24 2.53 18.40
CA GLY A 35 -15.92 1.33 17.91
C GLY A 35 -15.22 0.61 16.75
N ASP A 36 -14.25 1.25 16.13
CA ASP A 36 -13.47 0.77 14.99
C ASP A 36 -12.03 0.37 15.35
N ASP A 37 -11.63 0.59 16.63
CA ASP A 37 -10.37 0.09 17.18
C ASP A 37 -10.47 -1.37 17.63
N ASP A 38 -9.34 -2.09 17.67
CA ASP A 38 -9.31 -3.52 17.90
C ASP A 38 -9.26 -3.92 19.39
N GLY A 39 -9.08 -2.98 20.30
CA GLY A 39 -9.00 -3.16 21.74
C GLY A 39 -7.62 -3.63 22.21
N GLU A 40 -6.58 -3.40 21.42
CA GLU A 40 -5.19 -3.62 21.76
C GLU A 40 -4.39 -2.31 21.68
N VAL A 41 -3.44 -2.13 22.57
CA VAL A 41 -2.48 -1.02 22.49
C VAL A 41 -1.65 -1.18 21.22
N ASP A 42 -1.61 -0.15 20.36
CA ASP A 42 -0.92 -0.18 19.06
C ASP A 42 0.51 -0.69 19.20
N ILE A 43 1.27 -0.16 20.17
CA ILE A 43 2.61 -0.63 20.51
C ILE A 43 3.04 -0.18 21.90
N ALA A 44 3.55 -1.12 22.69
CA ALA A 44 4.14 -0.84 24.01
C ALA A 44 5.67 -0.80 23.92
N GLY A 45 6.29 0.32 24.30
CA GLY A 45 7.75 0.48 24.32
C GLY A 45 8.33 0.19 25.71
N PHE A 46 9.30 -0.73 25.80
CA PHE A 46 10.05 -1.01 27.01
C PHE A 46 11.50 -0.59 26.88
N ILE A 47 12.04 0.04 27.92
CA ILE A 47 13.46 0.38 28.01
C ILE A 47 14.02 -0.35 29.24
N GLN A 48 14.97 -1.25 29.01
CA GLN A 48 15.64 -1.99 30.07
C GLN A 48 17.00 -1.33 30.42
N PRO A 49 17.45 -1.37 31.70
CA PRO A 49 18.59 -0.55 32.16
C PRO A 49 19.97 -1.14 31.86
N GLU A 50 20.07 -2.35 31.33
CA GLU A 50 21.35 -3.01 31.07
C GLU A 50 21.78 -2.86 29.60
N LEU A 51 23.03 -3.23 29.30
CA LEU A 51 23.50 -3.36 27.92
C LEU A 51 22.66 -4.38 27.15
N GLY A 52 22.34 -4.08 25.92
CA GLY A 52 21.64 -5.02 25.03
C GLY A 52 22.50 -6.24 24.68
N GLY A 53 21.83 -7.37 24.40
CA GLY A 53 22.48 -8.60 23.94
C GLY A 53 23.26 -8.41 22.63
N GLU A 54 22.87 -7.45 21.81
CA GLU A 54 23.56 -7.03 20.57
C GLU A 54 25.01 -6.56 20.82
N CYS A 55 25.33 -6.22 22.07
CA CYS A 55 26.68 -5.84 22.46
C CYS A 55 27.65 -7.01 22.73
N VAL A 56 27.22 -8.26 22.63
CA VAL A 56 27.99 -9.45 23.03
C VAL A 56 29.40 -9.51 22.42
N ASN A 57 29.60 -9.10 21.20
CA ASN A 57 30.89 -9.11 20.52
C ASN A 57 31.89 -8.07 21.07
N ARG A 58 31.40 -7.01 21.76
CA ARG A 58 32.23 -5.94 22.34
C ARG A 58 32.23 -5.99 23.86
N ALA A 59 31.13 -6.45 24.45
CA ALA A 59 30.97 -6.64 25.88
C ALA A 59 30.44 -8.08 26.14
N PRO A 60 31.30 -9.11 26.24
CA PRO A 60 30.89 -10.51 26.39
C PRO A 60 30.00 -10.78 27.60
N SER A 61 30.01 -9.92 28.63
CA SER A 61 29.10 -9.98 29.77
C SER A 61 27.64 -9.79 29.40
N SER A 62 27.34 -9.17 28.25
CA SER A 62 25.96 -8.97 27.76
C SER A 62 25.37 -10.17 27.00
N ALA A 63 26.09 -11.28 26.89
CA ALA A 63 25.65 -12.45 26.11
C ALA A 63 24.29 -13.05 26.52
N ASN A 64 23.87 -12.82 27.78
CA ASN A 64 22.58 -13.29 28.27
C ASN A 64 21.57 -12.15 28.49
N ASN A 65 21.91 -10.93 28.07
CA ASN A 65 21.04 -9.79 28.19
C ASN A 65 19.98 -9.79 27.07
N ILE A 66 18.93 -9.01 27.28
CA ILE A 66 17.87 -8.87 26.30
C ILE A 66 18.43 -8.15 25.09
N TRP A 67 18.27 -8.75 23.92
CA TRP A 67 18.54 -8.14 22.63
C TRP A 67 17.43 -7.14 22.29
N SER A 68 17.74 -5.97 21.75
CA SER A 68 16.72 -5.03 21.26
C SER A 68 15.88 -5.71 20.17
N HIS A 69 14.54 -5.66 20.30
CA HIS A 69 13.65 -6.29 19.34
C HIS A 69 12.20 -5.81 19.46
N ARG A 70 11.42 -6.04 18.39
CA ARG A 70 9.97 -6.00 18.40
C ARG A 70 9.41 -7.41 18.41
N TYR A 71 8.40 -7.70 19.25
CA TYR A 71 7.73 -8.99 19.28
C TYR A 71 6.33 -8.89 19.90
N TYR A 72 5.73 -10.04 20.21
CA TYR A 72 4.44 -10.15 20.87
C TYR A 72 4.58 -10.71 22.30
N TYR A 73 3.90 -10.09 23.25
CA TYR A 73 3.85 -10.55 24.63
C TYR A 73 3.25 -11.96 24.72
N SER A 74 2.18 -12.22 23.97
CA SER A 74 1.51 -13.53 23.91
C SER A 74 2.43 -14.69 23.49
N ALA A 75 3.47 -14.42 22.71
CA ALA A 75 4.47 -15.42 22.34
C ALA A 75 5.24 -15.96 23.56
N TRP A 76 5.39 -15.17 24.61
CA TRP A 76 6.05 -15.56 25.86
C TRP A 76 5.06 -16.02 26.94
N ALA A 77 3.87 -15.42 27.00
CA ALA A 77 2.88 -15.61 28.05
C ALA A 77 1.73 -16.56 27.66
N GLY A 78 1.56 -16.84 26.36
CA GLY A 78 0.46 -17.62 25.79
C GLY A 78 -0.80 -16.82 25.46
N LEU A 79 -0.97 -15.63 26.05
CA LEU A 79 -2.09 -14.69 25.82
C LEU A 79 -1.58 -13.26 25.96
N PRO A 80 -2.23 -12.26 25.32
CA PRO A 80 -1.98 -10.84 25.56
C PRO A 80 -2.15 -10.47 27.04
N TYR A 81 -1.42 -9.45 27.51
CA TYR A 81 -1.66 -8.87 28.83
C TYR A 81 -2.99 -8.14 28.83
N THR A 82 -3.83 -8.37 29.83
CA THR A 82 -5.12 -7.70 29.99
C THR A 82 -4.99 -6.60 31.03
N THR A 83 -5.25 -5.35 30.65
CA THR A 83 -5.19 -4.18 31.53
C THR A 83 -6.44 -4.07 32.40
N ASN A 84 -6.49 -3.05 33.28
CA ASN A 84 -7.69 -2.73 34.05
C ASN A 84 -8.66 -1.77 33.32
N ASP A 85 -8.30 -1.28 32.12
CA ASP A 85 -9.05 -0.28 31.38
C ASP A 85 -10.16 -0.90 30.54
N PRO A 86 -11.38 -0.38 30.59
CA PRO A 86 -12.47 -0.90 29.81
C PRO A 86 -12.33 -0.52 28.34
N ARG A 87 -12.63 -1.46 27.46
CA ARG A 87 -12.85 -1.20 26.03
C ARG A 87 -14.19 -0.48 25.88
N THR A 88 -14.20 0.75 25.37
CA THR A 88 -15.41 1.57 25.20
C THR A 88 -16.03 1.43 23.82
N GLY A 89 -15.23 1.12 22.80
CA GLY A 89 -15.70 0.78 21.47
C GLY A 89 -16.25 -0.66 21.39
N GLY A 90 -17.33 -0.90 20.71
CA GLY A 90 -18.15 -2.10 20.65
C GLY A 90 -17.46 -3.47 20.84
N GLY A 91 -18.04 -4.32 21.67
CA GLY A 91 -17.58 -5.68 21.94
C GLY A 91 -17.36 -6.00 23.41
N GLY A 92 -17.23 -5.00 24.29
CA GLY A 92 -16.97 -5.17 25.72
C GLY A 92 -15.59 -5.77 26.01
N GLY A 93 -15.24 -5.88 27.29
CA GLY A 93 -13.96 -6.40 27.74
C GLY A 93 -13.00 -5.30 28.19
N LEU A 94 -11.72 -5.66 28.28
CA LEU A 94 -10.65 -4.76 28.70
C LEU A 94 -9.64 -4.60 27.56
N ILE A 95 -8.93 -3.48 27.56
CA ILE A 95 -7.82 -3.21 26.64
C ILE A 95 -6.71 -4.22 26.89
N ARG A 96 -6.03 -4.65 25.83
CA ARG A 96 -4.96 -5.63 25.86
C ARG A 96 -3.65 -5.02 25.38
N ILE A 97 -2.55 -5.61 25.80
CA ILE A 97 -1.20 -5.27 25.32
C ILE A 97 -0.57 -6.56 24.79
N ASP A 98 -0.25 -6.58 23.50
CA ASP A 98 0.44 -7.70 22.86
C ASP A 98 1.67 -7.26 22.06
N SER A 99 1.53 -6.30 21.15
CA SER A 99 2.63 -5.76 20.37
C SER A 99 3.56 -4.92 21.24
N TYR A 100 4.86 -5.23 21.23
CA TYR A 100 5.82 -4.44 21.99
C TYR A 100 7.16 -4.30 21.27
N THR A 101 7.90 -3.26 21.66
CA THR A 101 9.33 -3.14 21.44
C THR A 101 10.06 -3.10 22.77
N ILE A 102 11.27 -3.67 22.82
CA ILE A 102 12.14 -3.57 24.00
C ILE A 102 13.55 -3.21 23.54
N GLN A 103 14.14 -2.20 24.20
CA GLN A 103 15.49 -1.74 23.89
C GLN A 103 16.29 -1.54 25.16
N SER A 104 17.63 -1.59 25.01
CA SER A 104 18.55 -1.18 26.05
C SER A 104 18.47 0.31 26.30
N GLY A 105 18.52 0.75 27.55
CA GLY A 105 18.65 2.17 27.90
C GLY A 105 20.08 2.68 27.85
N VAL A 106 21.04 1.76 27.84
CA VAL A 106 22.49 2.08 27.79
C VAL A 106 23.18 1.30 26.68
N GLY A 107 24.37 1.69 26.34
CA GLY A 107 25.13 1.04 25.27
C GLY A 107 25.84 2.03 24.38
N GLY A 108 25.41 3.29 24.42
CA GLY A 108 25.93 4.36 23.53
C GLY A 108 26.07 3.85 22.10
N SER A 109 25.79 4.63 21.17
CA SER A 109 25.89 4.33 19.77
C SER A 109 27.11 3.50 19.37
N ASP A 110 27.16 2.26 19.34
CA ASP A 110 28.30 1.36 19.05
C ASP A 110 29.35 1.20 20.16
N ALA A 111 29.38 2.02 21.18
CA ALA A 111 30.40 1.89 22.22
C ALA A 111 30.19 0.66 23.11
N CYS A 112 28.97 0.16 23.21
CA CYS A 112 28.59 -0.95 24.09
C CYS A 112 29.13 -0.76 25.51
N THR A 113 28.97 0.44 26.06
CA THR A 113 29.36 0.81 27.41
C THR A 113 28.12 1.11 28.24
N ASP A 114 28.14 0.73 29.51
CA ASP A 114 27.06 1.01 30.46
C ASP A 114 27.02 2.46 30.96
N THR A 115 27.96 3.28 30.53
CA THR A 115 28.12 4.69 30.93
C THR A 115 27.50 5.69 29.96
N GLN A 116 26.99 5.23 28.83
CA GLN A 116 26.36 6.08 27.81
C GLN A 116 24.95 5.59 27.52
N LEU A 117 24.03 6.51 27.27
CA LEU A 117 22.68 6.16 26.83
C LEU A 117 22.70 5.54 25.44
N MET A 118 21.74 4.65 25.20
CA MET A 118 21.49 4.08 23.87
C MET A 118 21.23 5.20 22.85
N GLY A 119 21.75 5.06 21.65
CA GLY A 119 21.43 5.97 20.55
C GLY A 119 19.99 5.75 20.04
N ILE A 120 19.37 6.82 19.56
CA ILE A 120 17.99 6.76 19.06
C ILE A 120 17.80 5.82 17.87
N GLY A 121 18.88 5.48 17.15
CA GLY A 121 18.81 4.66 15.94
C GLY A 121 18.14 3.31 16.15
N THR A 122 18.56 2.55 17.16
CA THR A 122 17.95 1.26 17.49
C THR A 122 16.48 1.42 17.90
N ILE A 123 16.18 2.41 18.72
CA ILE A 123 14.80 2.69 19.15
C ILE A 123 13.90 2.98 17.93
N ALA A 124 14.39 3.80 17.00
CA ALA A 124 13.65 4.16 15.79
C ALA A 124 13.47 2.96 14.84
N HIS A 125 14.46 2.06 14.75
CA HIS A 125 14.39 0.83 13.96
C HIS A 125 13.30 -0.11 14.51
N GLU A 126 13.34 -0.40 15.82
CA GLU A 126 12.33 -1.27 16.46
C GLU A 126 10.91 -0.67 16.38
N MET A 127 10.80 0.66 16.48
CA MET A 127 9.52 1.34 16.24
C MET A 127 9.07 1.22 14.78
N GLY A 128 9.99 1.14 13.81
CA GLY A 128 9.69 0.84 12.41
C GLY A 128 8.97 -0.51 12.26
N HIS A 129 9.44 -1.54 13.00
CA HIS A 129 8.73 -2.82 13.06
C HIS A 129 7.35 -2.70 13.72
N GLY A 130 7.22 -1.85 14.73
CA GLY A 130 5.95 -1.53 15.35
C GLY A 130 4.94 -0.89 14.39
N LEU A 131 5.43 -0.13 13.42
CA LEU A 131 4.64 0.45 12.33
C LEU A 131 4.37 -0.54 11.19
N GLY A 132 4.82 -1.79 11.29
CA GLY A 132 4.56 -2.84 10.30
C GLY A 132 5.62 -2.98 9.21
N LEU A 133 6.85 -2.50 9.42
CA LEU A 133 7.94 -2.67 8.46
C LEU A 133 8.80 -3.90 8.79
N ASP A 134 9.30 -4.57 7.77
CA ASP A 134 10.27 -5.66 7.88
C ASP A 134 11.72 -5.15 7.92
N ASP A 135 12.62 -6.02 8.39
CA ASP A 135 14.05 -5.85 8.15
C ASP A 135 14.36 -5.89 6.65
N LEU A 136 15.15 -4.94 6.20
CA LEU A 136 15.61 -4.88 4.82
C LEU A 136 17.08 -5.31 4.67
N TYR A 137 17.57 -6.15 5.55
CA TYR A 137 18.82 -6.92 5.45
C TYR A 137 18.51 -8.41 5.50
N ASP A 138 19.52 -9.26 5.34
CA ASP A 138 19.34 -10.69 5.46
C ASP A 138 19.17 -11.12 6.92
N THR A 139 18.02 -11.67 7.24
CA THR A 139 17.67 -12.16 8.58
C THR A 139 17.84 -13.67 8.74
N ASN A 140 18.22 -14.39 7.66
CA ASN A 140 18.39 -15.84 7.68
C ASN A 140 19.87 -16.22 7.56
N PRO A 141 20.56 -16.55 8.66
CA PRO A 141 22.00 -16.86 8.63
C PRO A 141 22.35 -18.18 7.92
N ASP A 142 21.35 -19.00 7.59
CA ASP A 142 21.55 -20.35 7.03
C ASP A 142 21.28 -20.43 5.52
N ASP A 143 21.15 -19.29 4.84
CA ASP A 143 20.83 -19.25 3.41
C ASP A 143 22.07 -19.04 2.48
N LEU A 144 21.87 -18.43 1.32
CA LEU A 144 22.90 -18.35 0.26
C LEU A 144 23.88 -17.19 0.44
N ASP A 145 23.51 -16.15 1.18
CA ASP A 145 24.35 -14.97 1.38
C ASP A 145 24.14 -14.37 2.79
N ASP A 146 25.06 -13.49 3.18
CA ASP A 146 24.96 -12.67 4.40
C ASP A 146 24.76 -11.21 3.98
N SER A 147 23.81 -10.92 3.13
CA SER A 147 23.60 -9.60 2.54
C SER A 147 23.30 -8.54 3.60
N GLU A 148 23.89 -7.36 3.44
CA GLU A 148 23.55 -6.17 4.23
C GLU A 148 22.24 -5.51 3.76
N GLY A 149 21.56 -6.06 2.74
CA GLY A 149 20.32 -5.57 2.19
C GLY A 149 20.44 -4.12 1.71
N VAL A 150 19.65 -3.22 2.30
CA VAL A 150 19.72 -1.78 1.99
C VAL A 150 20.88 -1.08 2.71
N GLY A 151 21.61 -1.78 3.56
CA GLY A 151 22.77 -1.28 4.29
C GLY A 151 22.47 -0.04 5.14
N HIS A 152 23.41 0.91 5.16
CA HIS A 152 23.25 2.18 5.87
C HIS A 152 22.28 3.15 5.18
N TRP A 153 21.79 2.83 3.97
CA TRP A 153 20.92 3.71 3.21
C TRP A 153 19.47 3.74 3.70
N GLY A 154 19.07 2.79 4.55
CA GLY A 154 17.74 2.71 5.13
C GLY A 154 17.74 2.40 6.62
N LEU A 155 16.80 3.01 7.37
CA LEU A 155 16.64 2.76 8.81
C LEU A 155 16.34 1.28 9.10
N MET A 156 15.53 0.62 8.26
CA MET A 156 15.18 -0.80 8.38
C MET A 156 16.29 -1.74 7.87
N GLY A 157 17.40 -1.18 7.37
CA GLY A 157 18.67 -1.86 7.20
C GLY A 157 19.60 -1.57 8.39
N SER A 158 20.89 -1.41 8.09
CA SER A 158 21.90 -1.04 9.09
C SER A 158 21.99 0.48 9.34
N GLY A 159 21.08 1.29 8.77
CA GLY A 159 21.08 2.74 8.90
C GLY A 159 20.87 3.26 10.33
N ALA A 160 20.25 2.44 11.19
CA ALA A 160 20.14 2.67 12.62
C ALA A 160 21.50 2.83 13.32
N TYR A 161 22.51 2.11 12.81
CA TYR A 161 23.85 2.01 13.41
C TYR A 161 24.90 2.86 12.71
N ALA A 162 24.63 3.40 11.53
CA ALA A 162 25.58 4.20 10.76
C ALA A 162 26.06 5.43 11.53
N THR A 163 25.14 6.14 12.15
CA THR A 163 25.36 7.28 13.05
C THR A 163 24.24 7.26 14.09
N PRO A 164 24.35 6.45 15.15
CA PRO A 164 23.22 6.11 16.03
C PRO A 164 22.53 7.27 16.75
N LEU A 165 23.21 8.41 16.94
CA LEU A 165 22.60 9.65 17.47
C LEU A 165 21.89 10.47 16.37
N SER A 166 22.13 10.15 15.10
CA SER A 166 21.49 10.74 13.93
C SER A 166 21.35 9.65 12.87
N PRO A 167 20.47 8.66 13.10
CA PRO A 167 20.31 7.53 12.20
C PRO A 167 19.89 7.97 10.80
N ALA A 168 20.11 7.12 9.81
CA ALA A 168 19.62 7.35 8.47
C ALA A 168 18.09 7.47 8.47
N SER A 169 17.56 8.30 7.57
CA SER A 169 16.12 8.27 7.28
C SER A 169 15.72 6.88 6.73
N MET A 170 14.46 6.52 6.88
CA MET A 170 13.88 5.44 6.11
C MET A 170 14.05 5.73 4.62
N GLU A 171 14.38 4.71 3.85
CA GLU A 171 14.46 4.79 2.39
C GLU A 171 13.05 4.93 1.77
N ALA A 172 13.00 5.28 0.49
CA ALA A 172 11.74 5.58 -0.18
C ALA A 172 10.71 4.44 -0.14
N PHE A 173 11.17 3.19 -0.12
CA PHE A 173 10.29 2.03 -0.06
C PHE A 173 9.53 1.98 1.27
N SER A 174 10.22 1.98 2.41
CA SER A 174 9.58 1.95 3.74
C SER A 174 8.65 3.14 3.97
N ARG A 175 9.05 4.34 3.53
CA ARG A 175 8.18 5.52 3.64
C ARG A 175 6.94 5.44 2.75
N ALA A 176 7.05 4.76 1.60
CA ALA A 176 5.91 4.52 0.70
C ALA A 176 4.92 3.50 1.29
N GLU A 177 5.43 2.41 1.89
CA GLU A 177 4.60 1.42 2.59
C GLU A 177 3.81 2.05 3.74
N LEU A 178 4.42 2.98 4.48
CA LEU A 178 3.76 3.74 5.56
C LEU A 178 2.83 4.86 5.05
N GLY A 179 2.77 5.11 3.75
CA GLY A 179 1.99 6.22 3.20
C GLY A 179 2.53 7.61 3.54
N TRP A 180 3.79 7.73 3.98
CA TRP A 180 4.40 8.99 4.40
C TRP A 180 4.91 9.84 3.25
N ILE A 181 4.98 9.29 2.04
CA ILE A 181 5.41 10.00 0.85
C ILE A 181 4.48 9.79 -0.32
N THR A 182 4.47 10.73 -1.24
CA THR A 182 3.81 10.63 -2.53
C THR A 182 4.71 9.88 -3.50
N VAL A 183 4.31 8.67 -3.88
CA VAL A 183 5.00 7.93 -4.94
C VAL A 183 4.43 8.37 -6.29
N ARG A 184 5.22 9.13 -7.04
CA ARG A 184 4.83 9.70 -8.32
C ARG A 184 5.29 8.83 -9.49
N PRO A 185 4.40 8.16 -10.22
CA PRO A 185 4.78 7.40 -11.40
C PRO A 185 5.22 8.35 -12.52
N ILE A 186 6.34 8.02 -13.18
CA ILE A 186 6.79 8.68 -14.40
C ILE A 186 6.78 7.67 -15.55
N THR A 187 6.09 8.02 -16.63
CA THR A 187 5.84 7.12 -17.77
C THR A 187 6.29 7.71 -19.10
N LEU A 188 6.56 9.01 -19.15
CA LEU A 188 6.93 9.73 -20.37
C LEU A 188 8.42 10.07 -20.36
N GLY A 189 9.05 10.04 -21.51
CA GLY A 189 10.39 10.59 -21.70
C GLY A 189 10.42 12.09 -21.36
N GLY A 190 11.52 12.53 -20.75
CA GLY A 190 11.68 13.92 -20.33
C GLY A 190 12.72 14.09 -19.25
N THR A 191 12.97 15.34 -18.89
CA THR A 191 13.84 15.67 -17.75
C THR A 191 12.99 15.83 -16.50
N TYR A 192 13.43 15.19 -15.44
CA TYR A 192 12.80 15.20 -14.12
C TYR A 192 13.78 15.75 -13.09
N GLU A 193 13.27 16.44 -12.11
CA GLU A 193 14.03 16.93 -10.96
C GLU A 193 13.40 16.42 -9.67
N LEU A 194 14.25 15.95 -8.75
CA LEU A 194 13.83 15.43 -7.46
C LEU A 194 14.59 16.15 -6.34
N GLY A 195 13.84 16.77 -5.43
CA GLY A 195 14.37 17.41 -4.23
C GLY A 195 14.89 16.40 -3.20
N PRO A 196 15.61 16.86 -2.16
CA PRO A 196 16.13 15.97 -1.11
C PRO A 196 15.00 15.23 -0.38
N SER A 197 15.15 13.92 -0.24
CA SER A 197 14.13 13.02 0.34
C SER A 197 13.87 13.27 1.83
N SER A 198 14.86 13.78 2.57
CA SER A 198 14.73 14.08 4.01
C SER A 198 13.90 15.34 4.30
N VAL A 199 13.70 16.23 3.33
CA VAL A 199 12.88 17.45 3.46
C VAL A 199 11.66 17.45 2.52
N GLY A 200 11.59 16.50 1.62
CA GLY A 200 10.49 16.32 0.65
C GLY A 200 9.69 15.07 0.93
N ASP A 201 8.51 15.02 0.34
CA ASP A 201 7.54 13.93 0.46
C ASP A 201 7.37 13.14 -0.84
N THR A 202 8.30 13.24 -1.79
CA THR A 202 8.13 12.65 -3.12
C THR A 202 9.25 11.69 -3.47
N ALA A 203 8.89 10.52 -3.99
CA ALA A 203 9.75 9.61 -4.74
C ALA A 203 9.17 9.37 -6.13
N PHE A 204 10.04 9.11 -7.12
CA PHE A 204 9.57 8.71 -8.44
C PHE A 204 9.52 7.19 -8.58
N LEU A 205 8.49 6.71 -9.24
CA LEU A 205 8.30 5.30 -9.57
C LEU A 205 8.38 5.11 -11.08
N ILE A 206 9.22 4.18 -11.52
CA ILE A 206 9.29 3.76 -12.92
C ILE A 206 8.96 2.26 -12.97
N ARG A 207 7.90 1.93 -13.70
CA ARG A 207 7.55 0.53 -13.96
C ARG A 207 8.21 0.04 -15.23
N PRO A 208 8.74 -1.19 -15.21
CA PRO A 208 9.21 -1.86 -16.42
C PRO A 208 8.13 -1.87 -17.49
N THR A 209 8.54 -1.72 -18.75
CA THR A 209 7.63 -1.76 -19.88
C THR A 209 7.47 -3.18 -20.44
N ALA A 210 8.40 -4.07 -20.15
CA ALA A 210 8.33 -5.49 -20.50
C ALA A 210 7.34 -6.27 -19.62
N GLN A 211 7.02 -7.49 -20.03
CA GLN A 211 6.23 -8.42 -19.24
C GLN A 211 6.93 -8.68 -17.89
N ASN A 212 6.22 -8.42 -16.80
CA ASN A 212 6.77 -8.36 -15.46
C ASN A 212 5.91 -9.20 -14.48
N PRO A 213 6.06 -10.53 -14.48
CA PRO A 213 5.26 -11.42 -13.64
C PRO A 213 5.54 -11.29 -12.14
N ARG A 214 6.67 -10.70 -11.76
CA ARG A 214 7.07 -10.49 -10.36
C ARG A 214 6.63 -9.13 -9.80
N GLY A 215 5.99 -8.29 -10.61
CA GLY A 215 5.60 -6.95 -10.20
C GLY A 215 6.78 -6.04 -9.84
N GLU A 216 7.95 -6.26 -10.48
CA GLU A 216 9.15 -5.47 -10.25
C GLU A 216 8.96 -4.01 -10.68
N TYR A 217 9.60 -3.09 -9.97
CA TYR A 217 9.62 -1.67 -10.31
C TYR A 217 10.87 -0.99 -9.72
N PHE A 218 11.14 0.23 -10.17
CA PHE A 218 12.23 1.04 -9.63
C PHE A 218 11.66 2.27 -8.92
N LEU A 219 12.11 2.49 -7.67
CA LEU A 219 11.88 3.74 -6.94
C LEU A 219 13.13 4.59 -6.99
N ILE A 220 12.96 5.89 -7.15
CA ILE A 220 14.05 6.86 -7.19
C ILE A 220 13.84 7.88 -6.08
N GLU A 221 14.82 8.03 -5.22
CA GLU A 221 14.89 9.09 -4.23
C GLU A 221 16.20 9.87 -4.34
N ASN A 222 16.23 11.08 -3.81
CA ASN A 222 17.43 11.91 -3.78
C ASN A 222 17.90 12.10 -2.33
N ARG A 223 19.06 11.55 -2.00
CA ARG A 223 19.67 11.64 -0.67
C ARG A 223 20.69 12.79 -0.64
N GLN A 224 20.49 13.73 0.24
CA GLN A 224 21.33 14.92 0.42
C GLN A 224 21.63 15.15 1.91
N ALA A 225 22.70 15.91 2.21
CA ALA A 225 23.06 16.25 3.58
C ALA A 225 22.07 17.25 4.19
N ALA A 226 20.86 16.78 4.49
CA ALA A 226 19.80 17.57 5.09
C ALA A 226 19.13 16.79 6.23
N LEU A 227 18.76 17.48 7.29
CA LEU A 227 18.12 16.90 8.48
C LEU A 227 18.86 15.65 8.99
N MET A 228 18.16 14.54 9.19
CA MET A 228 18.71 13.28 9.73
C MET A 228 19.80 12.69 8.84
N ASP A 229 19.68 12.83 7.52
CA ASP A 229 20.66 12.29 6.58
C ASP A 229 22.00 13.04 6.57
N THR A 230 22.10 14.19 7.24
CA THR A 230 23.34 15.01 7.23
C THR A 230 24.57 14.22 7.63
N ALA A 231 24.50 13.42 8.68
CA ALA A 231 25.64 12.65 9.17
C ALA A 231 26.01 11.51 8.20
N LEU A 232 25.03 10.76 7.71
CA LEU A 232 25.20 9.69 6.74
C LEU A 232 25.85 10.22 5.45
N ILE A 233 25.27 11.26 4.87
CA ILE A 233 25.70 11.79 3.56
C ILE A 233 27.09 12.42 3.60
N ARG A 234 27.51 13.01 4.73
CA ARG A 234 28.90 13.46 4.90
C ARG A 234 29.93 12.34 4.77
N SER A 235 29.55 11.10 5.09
CA SER A 235 30.43 9.93 5.00
C SER A 235 30.26 9.13 3.72
N LYS A 236 29.05 9.12 3.14
CA LYS A 236 28.69 8.26 2.00
C LYS A 236 28.48 9.02 0.69
N GLY A 237 28.40 10.36 0.73
CA GLY A 237 28.13 11.18 -0.45
C GLY A 237 26.65 11.29 -0.82
N PRO A 238 26.28 12.40 -1.52
CA PRO A 238 24.93 12.67 -1.96
C PRO A 238 24.63 12.08 -3.35
N GLY A 239 23.36 11.91 -3.68
CA GLY A 239 22.90 11.56 -5.02
C GLY A 239 21.56 10.89 -5.04
N LEU A 240 21.17 10.41 -6.24
CA LEU A 240 20.00 9.56 -6.39
C LEU A 240 20.32 8.16 -5.92
N LEU A 241 19.40 7.57 -5.18
CA LEU A 241 19.33 6.13 -4.94
C LEU A 241 18.23 5.56 -5.83
N ILE A 242 18.55 4.47 -6.52
CA ILE A 242 17.63 3.74 -7.38
C ILE A 242 17.40 2.37 -6.75
N TRP A 243 16.18 2.16 -6.26
CA TRP A 243 15.76 0.92 -5.61
C TRP A 243 15.09 0.00 -6.62
N HIS A 244 15.55 -1.22 -6.76
CA HIS A 244 14.87 -2.29 -7.48
C HIS A 244 13.99 -3.05 -6.50
N VAL A 245 12.70 -3.04 -6.72
CA VAL A 245 11.71 -3.68 -5.83
C VAL A 245 11.03 -4.83 -6.55
N ASP A 246 10.97 -5.99 -5.90
CA ASP A 246 10.18 -7.17 -6.29
C ASP A 246 8.98 -7.29 -5.34
N SER A 247 7.84 -6.74 -5.77
CA SER A 247 6.64 -6.72 -4.93
C SER A 247 6.07 -8.11 -4.65
N THR A 248 6.28 -9.08 -5.54
CA THR A 248 5.85 -10.46 -5.32
C THR A 248 6.64 -11.12 -4.21
N LYS A 249 7.98 -10.96 -4.22
CA LYS A 249 8.81 -11.49 -3.14
C LYS A 249 8.50 -10.80 -1.82
N TYR A 250 8.35 -9.48 -1.82
CA TYR A 250 8.00 -8.74 -0.62
C TYR A 250 6.71 -9.27 0.00
N ALA A 251 5.63 -9.33 -0.76
CA ALA A 251 4.35 -9.84 -0.27
C ALA A 251 4.39 -11.31 0.20
N GLN A 252 5.23 -12.13 -0.42
CA GLN A 252 5.36 -13.55 -0.05
C GLN A 252 6.08 -13.76 1.28
N TYR A 253 7.10 -12.95 1.57
CA TYR A 253 8.01 -13.16 2.70
C TYR A 253 7.85 -12.14 3.82
N PHE A 254 6.93 -11.19 3.70
CA PHE A 254 6.65 -10.14 4.68
C PHE A 254 6.41 -10.70 6.08
N PHE A 255 5.48 -11.64 6.26
CA PHE A 255 5.16 -12.18 7.59
C PHE A 255 6.28 -13.01 8.24
N SER A 256 7.28 -13.41 7.48
CA SER A 256 8.44 -14.16 7.99
C SER A 256 9.63 -13.27 8.29
N ASN A 257 9.56 -11.98 8.00
CA ASN A 257 10.66 -11.03 8.10
C ASN A 257 11.93 -11.49 7.34
N THR A 258 11.74 -12.11 6.16
CA THR A 258 12.83 -12.66 5.34
C THR A 258 12.80 -12.11 3.90
N VAL A 259 12.23 -10.91 3.73
CA VAL A 259 12.02 -10.28 2.42
C VAL A 259 13.33 -10.09 1.64
N ASN A 260 14.42 -9.81 2.34
CA ASN A 260 15.74 -9.61 1.77
C ASN A 260 16.73 -10.78 2.03
N SER A 261 16.26 -11.91 2.55
CA SER A 261 17.04 -13.14 2.61
C SER A 261 17.02 -13.87 1.27
N ALA A 262 18.17 -14.35 0.82
CA ALA A 262 18.28 -15.14 -0.41
C ALA A 262 18.10 -16.63 -0.12
N SER A 263 17.47 -17.36 -1.02
CA SER A 263 17.32 -18.81 -0.93
C SER A 263 17.49 -19.44 -2.32
N PRO A 264 17.73 -20.77 -2.44
CA PRO A 264 17.82 -21.43 -3.73
C PRO A 264 16.60 -21.24 -4.63
N SER A 265 15.40 -21.07 -4.03
CA SER A 265 14.14 -20.82 -4.74
C SER A 265 13.84 -19.35 -4.98
N ALA A 266 14.48 -18.44 -4.25
CA ALA A 266 14.28 -16.99 -4.32
C ALA A 266 15.61 -16.25 -4.08
N PRO A 267 16.57 -16.33 -5.04
CA PRO A 267 17.95 -15.84 -4.83
C PRO A 267 18.08 -14.32 -4.87
N MET A 268 16.99 -13.59 -5.21
CA MET A 268 17.01 -12.13 -5.32
C MET A 268 16.36 -11.51 -4.10
N HIS A 269 16.75 -10.29 -3.76
CA HIS A 269 16.19 -9.49 -2.66
C HIS A 269 14.88 -8.81 -3.08
N ALA A 270 13.97 -8.57 -2.13
CA ALA A 270 12.73 -7.86 -2.42
C ALA A 270 12.96 -6.37 -2.62
N VAL A 271 13.86 -5.76 -1.85
CA VAL A 271 14.23 -4.34 -1.95
C VAL A 271 15.74 -4.25 -2.07
N TRP A 272 16.23 -3.77 -3.20
CA TRP A 272 17.65 -3.76 -3.52
C TRP A 272 18.13 -2.41 -4.04
N LEU A 273 19.30 -1.96 -3.56
CA LEU A 273 19.94 -0.75 -4.07
C LEU A 273 20.75 -1.05 -5.33
N MET A 274 20.45 -0.36 -6.41
CA MET A 274 21.26 -0.36 -7.62
C MET A 274 22.48 0.55 -7.43
N GLN A 275 23.59 -0.03 -6.93
CA GLN A 275 24.80 0.71 -6.57
C GLN A 275 25.47 1.28 -7.82
N ALA A 276 25.61 2.62 -7.89
CA ALA A 276 26.05 3.32 -9.11
C ALA A 276 27.46 2.93 -9.57
N ASP A 277 28.30 2.43 -8.69
CA ASP A 277 29.63 1.90 -9.04
C ASP A 277 29.61 0.48 -9.61
N GLY A 278 28.47 -0.21 -9.54
CA GLY A 278 28.28 -1.57 -10.05
C GLY A 278 29.05 -2.65 -9.29
N GLN A 279 29.52 -2.37 -8.06
CA GLN A 279 30.33 -3.33 -7.30
C GLN A 279 29.52 -4.35 -6.49
N ASP A 280 28.24 -4.06 -6.23
CA ASP A 280 27.32 -4.96 -5.53
C ASP A 280 27.83 -5.42 -4.13
N GLN A 281 28.50 -4.52 -3.42
CA GLN A 281 29.16 -4.80 -2.14
C GLN A 281 28.15 -5.07 -1.00
N LEU A 282 26.95 -4.54 -1.11
CA LEU A 282 25.86 -4.79 -0.15
C LEU A 282 25.43 -6.27 -0.13
N ARG A 283 25.62 -7.00 -1.25
CA ARG A 283 25.33 -8.44 -1.35
C ARG A 283 26.52 -9.33 -1.07
N SER A 284 27.72 -8.82 -1.19
CA SER A 284 28.92 -9.66 -1.20
C SER A 284 29.15 -10.34 0.16
N SER A 285 29.28 -11.68 0.15
CA SER A 285 29.75 -12.46 1.29
C SER A 285 31.29 -12.46 1.43
N THR A 286 32.01 -11.85 0.47
CA THR A 286 33.48 -11.83 0.47
C THR A 286 34.00 -10.91 1.55
N SER A 287 34.67 -11.48 2.57
CA SER A 287 35.29 -10.72 3.66
C SER A 287 36.28 -9.66 3.12
N GLY A 288 36.09 -8.41 3.60
CA GLY A 288 36.89 -7.25 3.19
C GLY A 288 36.43 -6.57 1.89
N PHE A 289 35.49 -7.15 1.16
CA PHE A 289 34.81 -6.51 0.04
C PHE A 289 33.41 -6.04 0.40
N ARG A 290 32.68 -6.82 1.20
CA ARG A 290 31.34 -6.44 1.73
C ARG A 290 31.44 -5.16 2.56
N ASN A 291 30.51 -4.26 2.31
CA ASN A 291 30.33 -3.05 3.10
C ASN A 291 28.84 -2.77 3.33
N ARG A 292 28.54 -1.77 4.13
CA ARG A 292 27.17 -1.30 4.41
C ARG A 292 26.80 -0.04 3.61
N GLY A 293 27.39 0.11 2.44
CA GLY A 293 27.24 1.25 1.57
C GLY A 293 28.42 2.23 1.63
N ASP A 294 28.70 2.88 0.51
CA ASP A 294 29.80 3.85 0.37
C ASP A 294 29.46 5.00 -0.61
N ALA A 295 30.48 5.81 -0.93
CA ALA A 295 30.29 6.97 -1.79
C ALA A 295 30.11 6.63 -3.28
N GLY A 296 30.32 5.37 -3.66
CA GLY A 296 30.10 4.86 -5.01
C GLY A 296 28.64 4.50 -5.29
N ASP A 297 27.81 4.29 -4.25
CA ASP A 297 26.42 3.80 -4.40
C ASP A 297 25.46 4.82 -5.02
N PRO A 298 25.46 6.13 -4.65
CA PRO A 298 24.53 7.10 -5.23
C PRO A 298 24.91 7.47 -6.68
N PHE A 299 23.92 7.83 -7.48
CA PHE A 299 24.13 8.42 -8.79
C PHE A 299 24.13 9.97 -8.69
N PRO A 300 25.10 10.70 -9.33
CA PRO A 300 26.24 10.17 -10.04
C PRO A 300 27.36 9.66 -9.11
N GLY A 301 27.31 9.98 -7.80
CA GLY A 301 28.23 9.49 -6.77
C GLY A 301 29.71 9.76 -7.04
N ALA A 302 30.58 9.07 -6.29
CA ALA A 302 32.02 9.20 -6.43
C ALA A 302 32.56 8.70 -7.77
N THR A 303 31.86 7.79 -8.43
CA THR A 303 32.23 7.22 -9.75
C THR A 303 31.77 8.10 -10.91
N ASN A 304 30.98 9.13 -10.65
CA ASN A 304 30.36 10.00 -11.65
C ASN A 304 29.54 9.20 -12.68
N ASN A 305 28.83 8.16 -12.24
CA ASN A 305 27.93 7.39 -13.10
C ASN A 305 26.65 8.17 -13.33
N THR A 306 26.45 8.67 -14.54
CA THR A 306 25.32 9.54 -14.91
C THR A 306 24.22 8.81 -15.67
N ALA A 307 24.27 7.47 -15.72
CA ALA A 307 23.32 6.68 -16.51
C ALA A 307 22.92 5.37 -15.79
N PHE A 308 21.66 4.94 -16.03
CA PHE A 308 21.12 3.67 -15.58
C PHE A 308 20.18 3.12 -16.66
N GLY A 309 20.54 1.99 -17.26
CA GLY A 309 19.83 1.40 -18.38
C GLY A 309 20.24 -0.03 -18.68
N ALA A 310 19.82 -0.57 -19.82
CA ALA A 310 20.05 -1.96 -20.17
C ALA A 310 21.55 -2.30 -20.38
N VAL A 311 22.36 -1.32 -20.81
CA VAL A 311 23.80 -1.55 -21.13
C VAL A 311 24.74 -0.93 -20.09
N THR A 312 24.21 -0.42 -18.99
CA THR A 312 25.02 0.14 -17.90
C THR A 312 25.38 -0.91 -16.85
N ASN A 313 26.30 -0.58 -15.97
CA ASN A 313 26.57 -1.33 -14.75
C ASN A 313 26.45 -0.37 -13.56
N PRO A 314 25.42 -0.54 -12.67
CA PRO A 314 24.41 -1.60 -12.71
C PRO A 314 23.45 -1.43 -13.90
N SER A 315 22.81 -2.54 -14.29
CA SER A 315 21.83 -2.54 -15.38
C SER A 315 20.40 -2.47 -14.88
N SER A 316 19.49 -1.96 -15.73
CA SER A 316 18.06 -1.92 -15.45
C SER A 316 17.31 -3.21 -15.79
N TYR A 317 18.00 -4.34 -15.97
CA TYR A 317 17.35 -5.62 -16.23
C TYR A 317 16.48 -6.06 -15.07
N LEU A 318 15.40 -6.77 -15.40
CA LEU A 318 14.57 -7.46 -14.42
C LEU A 318 15.27 -8.72 -13.90
N TYR A 319 14.86 -9.22 -12.76
CA TYR A 319 15.38 -10.48 -12.20
C TYR A 319 15.11 -11.71 -13.08
N THR A 320 14.16 -11.61 -14.00
CA THR A 320 13.94 -12.60 -15.07
C THR A 320 15.01 -12.57 -16.18
N GLY A 321 15.92 -11.61 -16.16
CA GLY A 321 16.88 -11.37 -17.24
C GLY A 321 16.29 -10.66 -18.47
N LEU A 322 15.05 -10.22 -18.41
CA LEU A 322 14.43 -9.42 -19.47
C LEU A 322 14.81 -7.94 -19.33
N PRO A 323 15.00 -7.21 -20.45
CA PRO A 323 15.22 -5.78 -20.40
C PRO A 323 13.97 -5.07 -19.86
N SER A 324 14.15 -4.16 -18.90
CA SER A 324 13.05 -3.40 -18.32
C SER A 324 12.44 -2.38 -19.30
N GLY A 325 13.20 -1.96 -20.31
CA GLY A 325 12.87 -0.85 -21.19
C GLY A 325 13.10 0.53 -20.55
N ILE A 326 13.80 0.57 -19.41
CA ILE A 326 14.11 1.81 -18.69
C ILE A 326 15.54 2.26 -19.04
N GLU A 327 15.64 3.50 -19.54
CA GLU A 327 16.89 4.15 -19.86
C GLU A 327 16.90 5.55 -19.25
N ILE A 328 17.75 5.76 -18.28
CA ILE A 328 17.98 7.03 -17.59
C ILE A 328 19.38 7.51 -17.93
N ASP A 329 19.53 8.80 -18.22
CA ASP A 329 20.82 9.45 -18.42
C ASP A 329 20.84 10.87 -17.85
N SER A 330 21.96 11.55 -18.06
CA SER A 330 22.14 12.96 -17.69
C SER A 330 21.86 13.21 -16.20
N ILE A 331 22.10 12.19 -15.35
CA ILE A 331 21.95 12.34 -13.91
C ILE A 331 22.96 13.37 -13.42
N ARG A 332 22.48 14.45 -12.79
CA ARG A 332 23.34 15.53 -12.30
C ARG A 332 22.76 16.24 -11.12
N GLN A 333 23.60 16.69 -10.24
CA GLN A 333 23.24 17.63 -9.19
C GLN A 333 22.86 18.98 -9.82
N VAL A 334 21.68 19.50 -9.51
CA VAL A 334 21.21 20.82 -10.03
C VAL A 334 21.79 21.93 -9.16
N THR A 335 21.67 21.77 -7.85
CA THR A 335 22.24 22.70 -6.86
C THR A 335 22.92 21.90 -5.75
N PRO A 336 24.07 22.30 -5.23
CA PRO A 336 24.72 21.61 -4.12
C PRO A 336 23.78 21.42 -2.93
N GLY A 337 23.62 20.19 -2.46
CA GLY A 337 22.70 19.84 -1.37
C GLY A 337 21.21 19.94 -1.70
N GLY A 338 20.85 20.16 -2.95
CA GLY A 338 19.47 20.35 -3.41
C GLY A 338 19.00 19.29 -4.39
N ALA A 339 18.25 19.71 -5.41
CA ALA A 339 17.68 18.81 -6.39
C ALA A 339 18.74 18.11 -7.24
N VAL A 340 18.44 16.87 -7.61
CA VAL A 340 19.14 16.13 -8.66
C VAL A 340 18.20 15.96 -9.85
N ALA A 341 18.70 16.29 -11.04
CA ALA A 341 17.98 16.08 -12.29
C ALA A 341 18.49 14.83 -13.00
N PHE A 342 17.59 14.19 -13.73
CA PHE A 342 17.90 13.11 -14.67
C PHE A 342 16.97 13.18 -15.87
N ARG A 343 17.36 12.52 -16.95
CA ARG A 343 16.51 12.36 -18.12
C ARG A 343 16.08 10.90 -18.25
N LEU A 344 14.76 10.66 -18.24
CA LEU A 344 14.20 9.42 -18.77
C LEU A 344 14.19 9.55 -20.28
N GLN A 345 14.88 8.66 -20.98
CA GLN A 345 15.03 8.80 -22.42
C GLN A 345 13.69 8.63 -23.15
N ALA A 346 13.41 9.57 -24.04
CA ALA A 346 12.36 9.43 -25.04
C ALA A 346 12.99 8.76 -26.26
N GLY A 347 13.17 7.47 -26.23
CA GLY A 347 13.37 6.68 -27.42
C GLY A 347 12.08 6.54 -28.21
N SER A 348 12.09 5.78 -29.28
CA SER A 348 10.86 5.36 -29.93
C SER A 348 9.94 4.72 -28.89
N GLU A 349 8.71 5.19 -28.83
CA GLU A 349 7.70 4.74 -27.87
C GLU A 349 6.56 4.05 -28.59
N ILE A 350 6.28 2.80 -28.23
CA ILE A 350 5.14 2.03 -28.73
C ILE A 350 4.32 1.58 -27.53
N ARG A 351 3.07 1.99 -27.46
CA ARG A 351 2.19 1.70 -26.33
C ARG A 351 0.71 1.65 -26.73
N ALA A 352 -0.12 1.15 -25.84
CA ALA A 352 -1.55 1.36 -25.93
C ALA A 352 -1.95 2.76 -25.39
N SER A 353 -3.13 3.25 -25.75
CA SER A 353 -3.71 4.47 -25.18
C SER A 353 -4.03 4.32 -23.68
N ASP A 354 -4.34 3.11 -23.25
CA ASP A 354 -4.34 2.70 -21.85
C ASP A 354 -3.06 1.89 -21.60
N THR A 355 -2.13 2.41 -20.82
CA THR A 355 -0.79 1.83 -20.61
C THR A 355 -0.79 0.55 -19.78
N THR A 356 -1.93 0.13 -19.25
CA THR A 356 -2.10 -1.17 -18.61
C THR A 356 -2.42 -2.28 -19.62
N ALA A 357 -2.79 -1.92 -20.84
CA ALA A 357 -2.89 -2.86 -21.96
C ALA A 357 -1.51 -3.10 -22.61
N MET A 358 -1.28 -4.31 -23.09
CA MET A 358 0.01 -4.74 -23.62
C MET A 358 0.05 -4.64 -25.15
N VAL A 359 1.11 -4.05 -25.67
CA VAL A 359 1.50 -4.15 -27.09
C VAL A 359 2.63 -5.16 -27.25
N ARG A 360 2.85 -5.69 -28.44
CA ARG A 360 3.98 -6.57 -28.75
C ARG A 360 4.88 -5.91 -29.76
N VAL A 361 6.18 -5.97 -29.48
CA VAL A 361 7.23 -5.56 -30.42
C VAL A 361 8.14 -6.77 -30.62
N ASN A 362 8.27 -7.20 -31.86
CA ASN A 362 9.02 -8.41 -32.23
C ASN A 362 8.59 -9.66 -31.43
N GLY A 363 7.27 -9.76 -31.13
CA GLY A 363 6.68 -10.86 -30.39
C GLY A 363 6.75 -10.73 -28.85
N ILE A 364 7.54 -9.80 -28.31
CA ILE A 364 7.67 -9.56 -26.86
C ILE A 364 6.61 -8.53 -26.42
N ALA A 365 5.90 -8.82 -25.31
CA ALA A 365 4.85 -7.96 -24.79
C ALA A 365 5.42 -6.84 -23.88
N TYR A 366 4.88 -5.64 -24.07
CA TYR A 366 5.24 -4.43 -23.30
C TYR A 366 3.98 -3.63 -22.94
N SER A 367 3.93 -3.05 -21.78
CA SER A 367 2.95 -2.01 -21.44
C SER A 367 3.31 -0.69 -22.16
N VAL A 368 4.59 -0.37 -22.16
CA VAL A 368 5.19 0.70 -22.97
C VAL A 368 6.55 0.20 -23.45
N TYR A 369 6.72 0.08 -24.76
CA TYR A 369 8.02 -0.18 -25.35
C TYR A 369 8.76 1.13 -25.54
N ARG A 370 9.98 1.20 -25.05
CA ARG A 370 10.90 2.31 -25.29
C ARG A 370 12.24 1.77 -25.72
N LYS A 371 12.79 2.36 -26.74
CA LYS A 371 14.11 2.00 -27.23
C LYS A 371 14.82 3.22 -27.82
N LEU A 372 16.06 3.42 -27.39
CA LEU A 372 16.95 4.33 -28.08
C LEU A 372 17.47 3.62 -29.34
N VAL A 373 17.17 4.17 -30.50
CA VAL A 373 17.56 3.61 -31.79
C VAL A 373 18.82 4.31 -32.27
N THR A 374 19.88 3.57 -32.42
CA THR A 374 21.19 4.08 -32.89
C THR A 374 21.43 3.82 -34.37
N ALA A 375 20.65 2.95 -34.99
CA ALA A 375 20.65 2.65 -36.44
C ALA A 375 19.22 2.44 -36.92
N THR A 376 18.95 2.63 -38.20
CA THR A 376 17.63 2.33 -38.79
C THR A 376 17.32 0.84 -38.57
N GLU A 377 16.16 0.58 -38.01
CA GLU A 377 15.68 -0.79 -37.78
C GLU A 377 14.21 -0.93 -38.15
N THR A 378 13.77 -2.15 -38.35
CA THR A 378 12.37 -2.48 -38.64
C THR A 378 11.85 -3.38 -37.53
N ASP A 379 10.82 -2.92 -36.85
CA ASP A 379 10.14 -3.68 -35.81
C ASP A 379 8.77 -4.17 -36.29
N THR A 380 8.41 -5.38 -35.90
CA THR A 380 7.05 -5.89 -36.06
C THR A 380 6.24 -5.54 -34.82
N VAL A 381 5.17 -4.77 -34.99
CA VAL A 381 4.27 -4.35 -33.91
C VAL A 381 2.94 -5.08 -34.01
N SER A 382 2.39 -5.46 -32.87
CA SER A 382 1.08 -6.10 -32.81
C SER A 382 0.42 -5.88 -31.46
N MET A 383 -0.89 -6.14 -31.42
CA MET A 383 -1.67 -6.18 -30.18
C MET A 383 -2.71 -7.30 -30.30
N ASP A 384 -3.06 -7.94 -29.19
CA ASP A 384 -4.21 -8.85 -29.18
C ASP A 384 -5.50 -8.03 -29.38
N SER A 385 -6.43 -8.51 -30.21
CA SER A 385 -7.67 -7.78 -30.50
C SER A 385 -8.52 -7.54 -29.24
N VAL A 386 -8.41 -8.45 -28.26
CA VAL A 386 -9.02 -8.34 -26.94
C VAL A 386 -8.01 -8.83 -25.89
N GLN A 387 -7.82 -8.05 -24.85
CA GLN A 387 -6.99 -8.41 -23.70
C GLN A 387 -7.79 -8.26 -22.40
N ALA A 388 -7.45 -9.06 -21.41
CA ALA A 388 -7.93 -8.88 -20.04
C ALA A 388 -6.75 -8.51 -19.13
N ALA A 389 -6.97 -7.56 -18.24
CA ALA A 389 -6.04 -7.31 -17.14
C ALA A 389 -5.98 -8.51 -16.18
N ALA A 390 -4.93 -8.59 -15.36
CA ALA A 390 -4.82 -9.61 -14.32
C ALA A 390 -6.09 -9.64 -13.45
N GLY A 391 -6.65 -10.83 -13.24
CA GLY A 391 -7.94 -11.00 -12.56
C GLY A 391 -9.18 -10.73 -13.42
N GLY A 392 -9.04 -10.30 -14.68
CA GLY A 392 -10.13 -10.17 -15.64
C GLY A 392 -11.18 -9.11 -15.27
N ALA A 393 -10.86 -8.18 -14.37
CA ALA A 393 -11.78 -7.11 -13.96
C ALA A 393 -11.83 -5.95 -14.95
N THR A 394 -10.79 -5.82 -15.78
CA THR A 394 -10.72 -4.85 -16.88
C THR A 394 -10.42 -5.60 -18.17
N ARG A 395 -11.03 -5.15 -19.27
CA ARG A 395 -10.85 -5.68 -20.61
C ARG A 395 -10.54 -4.55 -21.58
N TYR A 396 -9.57 -4.77 -22.46
CA TYR A 396 -9.15 -3.84 -23.52
C TYR A 396 -9.55 -4.43 -24.86
N GLU A 397 -10.12 -3.61 -25.73
CA GLU A 397 -10.42 -3.95 -27.13
C GLU A 397 -9.66 -3.02 -28.04
N PHE A 398 -8.83 -3.58 -28.92
CA PHE A 398 -8.10 -2.82 -29.92
C PHE A 398 -9.05 -2.10 -30.90
N ARG A 399 -8.75 -0.86 -31.23
CA ARG A 399 -9.50 -0.05 -32.21
C ARG A 399 -8.67 0.27 -33.46
N SER A 400 -7.48 0.84 -33.29
CA SER A 400 -6.59 1.22 -34.38
C SER A 400 -5.19 1.49 -33.85
N TRP A 401 -4.21 1.47 -34.72
CA TRP A 401 -2.91 2.11 -34.48
C TRP A 401 -2.95 3.57 -34.92
N SER A 402 -2.12 4.44 -34.30
CA SER A 402 -2.04 5.87 -34.59
C SER A 402 -1.48 6.17 -36.00
N ASP A 403 -0.76 5.25 -36.60
CA ASP A 403 -0.26 5.31 -37.96
C ASP A 403 -1.23 4.73 -39.02
N GLY A 404 -2.36 4.16 -38.56
CA GLY A 404 -3.35 3.51 -39.44
C GLY A 404 -2.98 2.09 -39.88
N GLY A 405 -1.90 1.52 -39.32
CA GLY A 405 -1.46 0.15 -39.64
C GLY A 405 -2.46 -0.92 -39.20
N ALA A 406 -2.34 -2.13 -39.75
CA ALA A 406 -3.15 -3.29 -39.40
C ALA A 406 -2.83 -3.72 -37.95
N LEU A 407 -3.67 -4.59 -37.38
CA LEU A 407 -3.48 -5.13 -35.99
C LEU A 407 -2.06 -5.65 -35.75
N THR A 408 -1.46 -6.26 -36.79
CA THR A 408 -0.05 -6.64 -36.83
C THR A 408 0.55 -6.04 -38.12
N HIS A 409 1.62 -5.27 -38.01
CA HIS A 409 2.33 -4.67 -39.13
C HIS A 409 3.79 -4.36 -38.78
N THR A 410 4.56 -3.94 -39.75
CA THR A 410 5.95 -3.52 -39.56
C THR A 410 6.08 -2.01 -39.55
N VAL A 411 6.95 -1.48 -38.70
CA VAL A 411 7.29 -0.06 -38.62
C VAL A 411 8.80 0.11 -38.78
N VAL A 412 9.18 1.20 -39.46
CA VAL A 412 10.60 1.57 -39.56
C VAL A 412 10.91 2.62 -38.50
N VAL A 413 11.91 2.34 -37.67
CA VAL A 413 12.35 3.22 -36.60
C VAL A 413 13.69 3.85 -37.00
N LEU A 414 13.74 5.17 -36.99
CA LEU A 414 14.91 5.93 -37.41
C LEU A 414 15.64 6.55 -36.21
N PRO A 415 16.97 6.58 -36.17
CA PRO A 415 17.75 7.17 -35.09
C PRO A 415 17.46 8.66 -34.87
N SER A 416 17.19 9.37 -35.97
CA SER A 416 16.99 10.83 -35.94
C SER A 416 15.55 11.25 -35.67
N THR A 417 14.60 10.33 -35.75
CA THR A 417 13.17 10.62 -35.64
C THR A 417 12.51 9.57 -34.76
N PRO A 418 12.47 9.78 -33.43
CA PRO A 418 11.81 8.86 -32.52
C PRO A 418 10.37 8.59 -32.94
N LEU A 419 10.00 7.32 -33.07
CA LEU A 419 8.65 6.90 -33.40
C LEU A 419 7.79 6.90 -32.15
N THR A 420 6.64 7.58 -32.17
CA THR A 420 5.58 7.40 -31.18
C THR A 420 4.40 6.70 -31.83
N LEU A 421 4.17 5.44 -31.48
CA LEU A 421 3.10 4.63 -32.02
C LEU A 421 2.13 4.21 -30.91
N ILE A 422 0.85 4.54 -31.08
CA ILE A 422 -0.17 4.32 -30.07
C ILE A 422 -1.26 3.38 -30.60
N ALA A 423 -1.44 2.24 -29.92
CA ALA A 423 -2.61 1.38 -30.12
C ALA A 423 -3.81 1.98 -29.36
N GLN A 424 -4.79 2.49 -30.07
CA GLN A 424 -6.03 2.97 -29.48
C GLN A 424 -6.86 1.79 -28.99
N VAL A 425 -7.21 1.79 -27.71
CA VAL A 425 -8.04 0.75 -27.11
C VAL A 425 -9.29 1.33 -26.46
N ALA A 426 -10.37 0.55 -26.48
CA ALA A 426 -11.52 0.79 -25.62
C ALA A 426 -11.36 -0.03 -24.35
N THR A 427 -11.38 0.65 -23.21
CA THR A 427 -11.26 0.03 -21.88
C THR A 427 -12.64 -0.23 -21.31
N PHE A 428 -12.92 -1.47 -20.90
CA PHE A 428 -14.14 -1.88 -20.24
C PHE A 428 -13.83 -2.33 -18.83
N ASN A 429 -14.58 -1.85 -17.87
CA ASN A 429 -14.47 -2.26 -16.46
C ASN A 429 -15.67 -3.12 -16.04
N ARG A 430 -15.39 -4.14 -15.23
CA ARG A 430 -16.43 -5.01 -14.71
C ARG A 430 -17.19 -4.28 -13.60
N VAL A 431 -18.51 -4.28 -13.75
CA VAL A 431 -19.42 -3.92 -12.66
C VAL A 431 -20.05 -5.19 -12.12
N THR A 432 -20.01 -5.36 -10.82
CA THR A 432 -20.62 -6.47 -10.10
C THR A 432 -21.67 -5.92 -9.14
N LEU A 433 -22.91 -6.40 -9.25
CA LEU A 433 -23.98 -6.10 -8.32
C LEU A 433 -24.38 -7.35 -7.55
N THR A 434 -24.46 -7.21 -6.24
CA THR A 434 -24.93 -8.24 -5.33
C THR A 434 -26.11 -7.72 -4.49
N THR A 435 -26.92 -8.64 -3.99
CA THR A 435 -28.01 -8.33 -3.08
C THR A 435 -27.85 -9.12 -1.79
N ALA A 436 -28.03 -8.45 -0.66
CA ALA A 436 -28.17 -9.06 0.66
C ALA A 436 -29.59 -8.83 1.18
N GLY A 437 -30.30 -9.89 1.54
CA GLY A 437 -31.71 -9.82 1.94
C GLY A 437 -32.68 -9.89 0.77
N ASN A 438 -33.94 -9.53 1.01
CA ASN A 438 -35.05 -9.72 0.08
C ASN A 438 -35.33 -8.44 -0.73
N GLY A 439 -34.72 -8.32 -1.86
CA GLY A 439 -34.89 -7.21 -2.80
C GLY A 439 -34.42 -7.57 -4.20
N THR A 440 -34.61 -6.65 -5.11
CA THR A 440 -34.16 -6.75 -6.50
C THR A 440 -33.28 -5.56 -6.86
N VAL A 441 -32.30 -5.79 -7.70
CA VAL A 441 -31.46 -4.73 -8.27
C VAL A 441 -31.58 -4.75 -9.78
N THR A 442 -31.76 -3.59 -10.37
CA THR A 442 -31.70 -3.38 -11.80
C THR A 442 -30.60 -2.42 -12.17
N ALA A 443 -30.07 -2.52 -13.38
CA ALA A 443 -29.04 -1.64 -13.87
C ALA A 443 -29.29 -1.24 -15.33
N THR A 444 -28.77 -0.07 -15.68
CA THR A 444 -28.68 0.42 -17.07
C THR A 444 -27.27 0.93 -17.32
N PRO A 445 -26.50 0.29 -18.22
CA PRO A 445 -26.84 -0.90 -19.02
C PRO A 445 -27.15 -2.13 -18.17
N SER A 446 -27.90 -3.08 -18.72
CA SER A 446 -28.32 -4.28 -18.01
C SER A 446 -27.17 -5.24 -17.74
N LEU A 447 -27.18 -5.93 -16.58
CA LEU A 447 -26.21 -6.93 -16.20
C LEU A 447 -26.76 -8.34 -16.41
N THR A 448 -25.89 -9.26 -16.85
CA THR A 448 -26.20 -10.69 -16.95
C THR A 448 -25.55 -11.41 -15.78
N GLY A 449 -26.34 -12.14 -14.98
CA GLY A 449 -25.82 -12.83 -13.79
C GLY A 449 -25.19 -11.91 -12.75
N GLY A 450 -25.69 -10.66 -12.64
CA GLY A 450 -25.17 -9.69 -11.69
C GLY A 450 -23.87 -8.98 -12.11
N THR A 451 -23.37 -9.24 -13.32
CA THR A 451 -22.12 -8.62 -13.82
C THR A 451 -22.27 -8.09 -15.24
N ALA A 452 -21.53 -7.05 -15.58
CA ALA A 452 -21.33 -6.59 -16.97
C ALA A 452 -19.96 -5.93 -17.11
N MET A 453 -19.45 -5.94 -18.36
CA MET A 453 -18.31 -5.13 -18.76
C MET A 453 -18.87 -3.84 -19.36
N VAL A 454 -18.59 -2.71 -18.73
CA VAL A 454 -19.09 -1.38 -19.10
C VAL A 454 -17.92 -0.53 -19.58
N LEU A 455 -18.10 0.22 -20.64
CA LEU A 455 -17.06 1.09 -21.20
C LEU A 455 -16.64 2.14 -20.16
N SER A 456 -15.35 2.36 -20.01
CA SER A 456 -14.78 3.24 -18.97
C SER A 456 -15.18 4.71 -19.07
N THR A 457 -15.68 5.13 -20.25
CA THR A 457 -16.23 6.46 -20.47
C THR A 457 -17.71 6.59 -20.11
N ASP A 458 -18.36 5.47 -19.85
CA ASP A 458 -19.80 5.41 -19.59
C ASP A 458 -20.11 5.46 -18.11
N THR A 459 -21.38 5.68 -17.82
CA THR A 459 -21.94 5.58 -16.49
C THR A 459 -22.84 4.37 -16.38
N ILE A 460 -22.98 3.85 -15.16
CA ILE A 460 -23.99 2.86 -14.82
C ILE A 460 -25.00 3.46 -13.86
N ARG A 461 -26.29 3.28 -14.16
CA ARG A 461 -27.35 3.61 -13.24
C ARG A 461 -27.88 2.33 -12.62
N VAL A 462 -27.84 2.24 -11.29
CA VAL A 462 -28.33 1.10 -10.51
C VAL A 462 -29.53 1.51 -9.68
N THR A 463 -30.54 0.63 -9.56
CA THR A 463 -31.73 0.88 -8.75
C THR A 463 -32.03 -0.35 -7.92
N ALA A 464 -32.13 -0.15 -6.60
CA ALA A 464 -32.52 -1.15 -5.62
C ALA A 464 -34.02 -1.03 -5.31
N ARG A 465 -34.71 -2.16 -5.26
CA ARG A 465 -36.14 -2.21 -4.91
C ARG A 465 -36.38 -3.33 -3.89
N PRO A 466 -36.84 -3.00 -2.68
CA PRO A 466 -37.19 -4.02 -1.70
C PRO A 466 -38.41 -4.84 -2.17
N LEU A 467 -38.44 -6.14 -1.81
CA LEU A 467 -39.62 -6.96 -1.94
C LEU A 467 -40.64 -6.66 -0.82
N PRO A 468 -41.90 -7.12 -0.92
CA PRO A 468 -42.93 -6.87 0.12
C PRO A 468 -42.43 -7.21 1.52
N GLN A 469 -42.74 -6.37 2.47
CA GLN A 469 -42.31 -6.44 3.88
C GLN A 469 -40.79 -6.40 4.07
N ASN A 470 -40.10 -5.67 3.21
CA ASN A 470 -38.69 -5.36 3.37
C ASN A 470 -38.45 -3.87 3.15
N VAL A 471 -37.32 -3.37 3.63
CA VAL A 471 -36.85 -2.01 3.42
C VAL A 471 -35.44 -2.07 2.83
N PHE A 472 -35.09 -1.12 1.98
CA PHE A 472 -33.73 -0.97 1.48
C PHE A 472 -32.89 -0.30 2.56
N GLU A 473 -31.80 -0.92 3.01
CA GLU A 473 -30.90 -0.37 4.04
C GLU A 473 -29.81 0.51 3.45
N GLY A 474 -29.43 0.29 2.21
CA GLY A 474 -28.41 1.09 1.56
C GLY A 474 -27.55 0.30 0.58
N TRP A 475 -26.72 1.03 -0.12
CA TRP A 475 -25.63 0.53 -0.95
C TRP A 475 -24.34 0.50 -0.14
N SER A 476 -23.52 -0.54 -0.38
CA SER A 476 -22.18 -0.69 0.16
C SER A 476 -21.22 -1.21 -0.90
N GLY A 477 -19.91 -1.25 -0.57
CA GLY A 477 -18.85 -1.60 -1.49
C GLY A 477 -18.17 -0.37 -2.06
N ASP A 478 -18.04 -0.26 -3.37
CA ASP A 478 -17.36 0.87 -4.02
C ASP A 478 -18.16 2.20 -4.00
N ALA A 479 -19.38 2.19 -3.50
CA ALA A 479 -20.16 3.38 -3.20
C ALA A 479 -21.10 3.11 -2.00
N PHE A 480 -21.29 4.14 -1.17
CA PHE A 480 -22.22 4.12 -0.05
C PHE A 480 -23.33 5.14 -0.29
N SER A 481 -24.58 4.73 -0.18
CA SER A 481 -25.75 5.63 -0.26
C SER A 481 -26.99 4.95 0.27
N PHE A 482 -27.87 5.74 0.86
CA PHE A 482 -29.25 5.36 1.21
C PHE A 482 -30.25 5.62 0.08
N ASP A 483 -29.84 6.34 -0.96
CA ASP A 483 -30.67 6.52 -2.16
C ASP A 483 -30.84 5.21 -2.89
N SER A 484 -32.06 4.81 -3.18
CA SER A 484 -32.35 3.57 -3.89
C SER A 484 -31.84 3.56 -5.35
N THR A 485 -31.48 4.71 -5.89
CA THR A 485 -30.94 4.84 -7.25
C THR A 485 -29.63 5.61 -7.26
N LEU A 486 -28.58 5.01 -7.82
CA LEU A 486 -27.27 5.64 -8.02
C LEU A 486 -26.92 5.70 -9.51
N THR A 487 -26.18 6.75 -9.88
CA THR A 487 -25.49 6.82 -11.19
C THR A 487 -24.01 7.02 -10.94
N LEU A 488 -23.19 6.08 -11.41
CA LEU A 488 -21.74 6.03 -11.16
C LEU A 488 -20.98 6.02 -12.47
N ALA A 489 -19.89 6.78 -12.54
CA ALA A 489 -18.91 6.67 -13.63
C ALA A 489 -18.11 5.38 -13.47
N VAL A 490 -17.93 4.61 -14.55
CA VAL A 490 -17.28 3.30 -14.51
C VAL A 490 -15.79 3.40 -14.85
N THR A 491 -15.09 4.34 -14.26
CA THR A 491 -13.66 4.60 -14.52
C THR A 491 -12.73 3.49 -14.03
N ARG A 492 -13.21 2.61 -13.17
CA ARG A 492 -12.54 1.42 -12.61
C ARG A 492 -13.55 0.29 -12.41
N PRO A 493 -13.11 -0.95 -12.16
CA PRO A 493 -14.02 -2.01 -11.73
C PRO A 493 -14.81 -1.59 -10.48
N LEU A 494 -16.11 -1.91 -10.46
CA LEU A 494 -17.02 -1.57 -9.36
C LEU A 494 -17.70 -2.82 -8.81
N THR A 495 -17.76 -2.92 -7.50
CA THR A 495 -18.56 -3.91 -6.78
C THR A 495 -19.51 -3.19 -5.82
N LEU A 496 -20.79 -3.43 -5.98
CA LEU A 496 -21.84 -2.83 -5.16
C LEU A 496 -22.74 -3.90 -4.57
N THR A 497 -23.11 -3.73 -3.34
CA THR A 497 -24.08 -4.58 -2.64
C THR A 497 -25.27 -3.73 -2.20
N ALA A 498 -26.46 -4.14 -2.61
CA ALA A 498 -27.71 -3.58 -2.08
C ALA A 498 -28.17 -4.43 -0.90
N THR A 499 -28.33 -3.83 0.26
CA THR A 499 -28.77 -4.51 1.48
C THR A 499 -30.26 -4.21 1.75
N PHE A 500 -31.00 -5.25 2.10
CA PHE A 500 -32.43 -5.18 2.42
C PHE A 500 -32.70 -5.91 3.73
N ALA A 501 -33.39 -5.23 4.64
CA ALA A 501 -33.84 -5.80 5.90
C ALA A 501 -35.34 -6.13 5.88
N SER A 502 -35.72 -7.11 6.69
CA SER A 502 -37.16 -7.42 6.92
C SER A 502 -37.81 -6.29 7.73
N LEU A 503 -38.96 -5.82 7.26
CA LEU A 503 -39.79 -4.82 7.94
C LEU A 503 -41.25 -5.26 7.83
N LEU A 504 -41.78 -5.82 8.93
CA LEU A 504 -43.12 -6.39 8.94
C LEU A 504 -44.19 -5.29 8.90
N LEU A 505 -45.23 -5.52 8.11
CA LEU A 505 -46.38 -4.63 8.00
C LEU A 505 -47.00 -4.33 9.37
N ASP A 506 -47.18 -5.39 10.19
CA ASP A 506 -47.80 -5.24 11.52
C ASP A 506 -46.96 -4.37 12.45
N SER A 507 -45.62 -4.43 12.34
CA SER A 507 -44.70 -3.59 13.11
C SER A 507 -44.81 -2.11 12.71
N ALA A 508 -44.84 -1.84 11.40
CA ALA A 508 -45.00 -0.47 10.88
C ALA A 508 -46.36 0.12 11.25
N VAL A 509 -47.42 -0.68 11.14
CA VAL A 509 -48.78 -0.28 11.57
C VAL A 509 -48.84 -0.05 13.09
N ALA A 510 -48.22 -0.92 13.89
CA ALA A 510 -48.15 -0.75 15.34
C ALA A 510 -47.40 0.52 15.74
N GLN A 511 -46.34 0.87 15.03
CA GLN A 511 -45.61 2.13 15.25
C GLN A 511 -46.51 3.34 15.02
N LEU A 512 -47.26 3.41 13.92
CA LEU A 512 -48.19 4.50 13.63
C LEU A 512 -49.36 4.58 14.64
N LEU A 513 -49.87 3.43 15.06
CA LEU A 513 -51.03 3.36 15.93
C LEU A 513 -50.73 3.47 17.41
N ARG A 514 -49.56 3.05 17.87
CA ARG A 514 -49.21 2.87 19.29
C ARG A 514 -47.89 3.51 19.69
N GLY A 515 -47.09 4.00 18.75
CA GLY A 515 -45.77 4.52 19.00
C GLY A 515 -44.74 3.41 19.37
N SER A 516 -45.01 2.16 18.97
CA SER A 516 -44.12 1.04 19.26
C SER A 516 -44.28 -0.04 18.19
N GLY A 517 -43.19 -0.64 17.77
CA GLY A 517 -43.19 -1.71 16.75
C GLY A 517 -41.98 -1.66 15.82
N LEU A 518 -41.38 -0.50 15.63
CA LEU A 518 -40.15 -0.28 14.90
C LEU A 518 -39.04 0.17 15.84
N THR A 519 -37.80 -0.23 15.54
CA THR A 519 -36.61 0.36 16.20
C THR A 519 -36.40 1.80 15.71
N ASP A 520 -35.64 2.59 16.48
CA ASP A 520 -35.30 3.97 16.08
C ASP A 520 -34.56 3.99 14.73
N ALA A 521 -33.64 3.05 14.50
CA ALA A 521 -32.95 2.91 13.23
C ALA A 521 -33.92 2.63 12.06
N GLN A 522 -34.92 1.75 12.25
CA GLN A 522 -35.93 1.50 11.22
C GLN A 522 -36.81 2.73 10.93
N GLN A 523 -37.17 3.47 11.95
CA GLN A 523 -37.94 4.70 11.80
C GLN A 523 -37.13 5.76 11.04
N SER A 524 -35.91 6.02 11.47
CA SER A 524 -34.99 6.96 10.80
C SER A 524 -34.73 6.58 9.34
N LEU A 525 -34.56 5.30 9.06
CA LEU A 525 -34.32 4.81 7.70
C LEU A 525 -35.54 5.01 6.80
N MET A 526 -36.74 4.78 7.32
CA MET A 526 -37.99 5.00 6.57
C MET A 526 -38.25 6.47 6.28
N ASP A 527 -38.00 7.33 7.26
CA ASP A 527 -38.11 8.78 7.14
C ASP A 527 -37.13 9.34 6.12
N LEU A 528 -35.81 8.98 6.25
CA LEU A 528 -34.74 9.36 5.30
C LEU A 528 -35.08 8.99 3.85
N GLN A 529 -35.73 7.85 3.66
CA GLN A 529 -36.12 7.36 2.33
C GLN A 529 -37.43 7.95 1.81
N ALA A 530 -38.14 8.73 2.60
CA ALA A 530 -39.45 9.31 2.23
C ALA A 530 -39.43 10.85 2.20
N ASN A 531 -39.82 11.49 3.30
CA ASN A 531 -39.91 12.94 3.33
C ASN A 531 -38.82 13.63 4.17
N ASP A 532 -37.99 12.83 4.86
CA ASP A 532 -36.82 13.27 5.64
C ASP A 532 -37.12 14.45 6.58
N ASN A 533 -38.24 14.33 7.32
CA ASN A 533 -38.71 15.38 8.23
C ASN A 533 -38.30 15.15 9.70
N GLY A 534 -37.57 14.08 9.97
CA GLY A 534 -37.03 13.68 11.28
C GLY A 534 -38.00 12.88 12.14
N VAL A 535 -39.17 12.48 11.62
CA VAL A 535 -40.19 11.73 12.37
C VAL A 535 -40.88 10.72 11.47
N PHE A 536 -40.88 9.46 11.86
CA PHE A 536 -41.65 8.44 11.15
C PHE A 536 -43.15 8.73 11.21
N ASP A 537 -43.76 9.01 10.06
CA ASP A 537 -45.15 9.36 9.93
C ASP A 537 -45.90 8.56 8.85
N LEU A 538 -47.15 8.99 8.54
CA LEU A 538 -47.96 8.34 7.51
C LEU A 538 -47.34 8.47 6.11
N GLY A 539 -46.65 9.57 5.83
CA GLY A 539 -45.96 9.81 4.55
C GLY A 539 -44.93 8.75 4.28
N ASP A 540 -44.12 8.45 5.29
CA ASP A 540 -43.04 7.44 5.21
C ASP A 540 -43.61 6.03 5.05
N PHE A 541 -44.66 5.74 5.80
CA PHE A 541 -45.37 4.46 5.70
C PHE A 541 -45.92 4.21 4.29
N VAL A 542 -46.59 5.21 3.71
CA VAL A 542 -47.17 5.13 2.36
C VAL A 542 -46.06 5.03 1.32
N ALA A 543 -45.00 5.81 1.47
CA ALA A 543 -43.81 5.72 0.58
C ALA A 543 -43.15 4.34 0.63
N TRP A 544 -43.03 3.74 1.81
CA TRP A 544 -42.52 2.38 1.95
C TRP A 544 -43.43 1.33 1.31
N LEU A 545 -44.76 1.43 1.48
CA LEU A 545 -45.71 0.53 0.82
C LEU A 545 -45.56 0.56 -0.70
N ASP A 546 -45.46 1.76 -1.27
CA ASP A 546 -45.29 1.93 -2.72
C ASP A 546 -43.96 1.35 -3.22
N ARG A 547 -42.86 1.66 -2.53
CA ARG A 547 -41.54 1.20 -2.90
C ARG A 547 -41.36 -0.32 -2.80
N SER A 548 -41.88 -0.92 -1.71
CA SER A 548 -41.75 -2.36 -1.45
C SER A 548 -42.84 -3.19 -2.18
N GLY A 549 -43.90 -2.56 -2.63
CA GLY A 549 -45.10 -3.24 -3.13
C GLY A 549 -45.84 -4.03 -2.04
N THR A 550 -45.63 -3.67 -0.76
CA THR A 550 -46.36 -4.27 0.37
C THR A 550 -47.84 -3.87 0.30
N THR A 551 -48.72 -4.86 0.24
CA THR A 551 -50.16 -4.61 0.21
C THR A 551 -50.70 -4.50 1.62
N VAL A 552 -51.60 -3.55 1.81
CA VAL A 552 -52.32 -3.33 3.05
C VAL A 552 -53.85 -3.44 2.82
N SER A 553 -54.57 -4.09 3.71
CA SER A 553 -56.02 -4.20 3.58
C SER A 553 -56.71 -2.84 3.79
N ALA A 554 -57.87 -2.65 3.14
CA ALA A 554 -58.67 -1.42 3.31
C ALA A 554 -59.06 -1.18 4.79
N GLU A 555 -59.30 -2.25 5.54
CA GLU A 555 -59.61 -2.17 6.96
C GLU A 555 -58.43 -1.65 7.80
N VAL A 556 -57.22 -2.15 7.57
CA VAL A 556 -56.00 -1.67 8.26
C VAL A 556 -55.71 -0.23 7.90
N MET A 557 -55.82 0.15 6.62
CA MET A 557 -55.63 1.53 6.18
C MET A 557 -56.65 2.46 6.80
N ALA A 558 -57.93 2.07 6.87
CA ALA A 558 -58.96 2.86 7.52
C ALA A 558 -58.69 3.08 9.02
N ARG A 559 -58.14 2.10 9.72
CA ARG A 559 -57.72 2.22 11.13
C ARG A 559 -56.56 3.22 11.30
N VAL A 560 -55.55 3.16 10.44
CA VAL A 560 -54.43 4.10 10.45
C VAL A 560 -54.93 5.55 10.21
N LEU A 561 -55.70 5.76 9.16
CA LEU A 561 -56.30 7.08 8.83
C LEU A 561 -57.27 7.59 9.88
N GLY A 562 -58.06 6.71 10.52
CA GLY A 562 -59.01 7.06 11.55
C GLY A 562 -58.37 7.55 12.85
N ARG A 563 -57.17 7.12 13.19
CA ARG A 563 -56.44 7.61 14.37
C ARG A 563 -55.73 8.95 14.13
N LEU A 564 -55.27 9.21 12.93
CA LEU A 564 -54.61 10.47 12.56
C LEU A 564 -55.59 11.65 12.45
N ARG A 565 -56.91 11.39 12.46
CA ARG A 565 -57.98 12.41 12.50
C ARG A 565 -58.45 12.77 13.92
N ARG A 566 -57.92 12.10 14.93
CA ARG A 566 -58.17 12.37 16.36
C ARG A 566 -56.96 12.96 17.04
#